data_7d9f0d1c1fe8208ddb48d38bce262096
#
_entry.id   7d9f0d1c1fe8208ddb48d38bce262096
#
_cell.length_a   1.000
_cell.length_b   1.000
_cell.length_c   1.000
_cell.angle_alpha   90.00
_cell.angle_beta   90.00
_cell.angle_gamma   90.00
#
_symmetry.space_group_name_H-M   'P 1'
#
loop_
_entity.id
_entity.type
_entity.pdbx_description
1 polymer ?
#
loop_
_entity_poly.entity_id
_entity_poly.type
_entity_poly.pdbx_seq_one_letter_code
_entity_poly.pdbx_strand_id
1 'polypeptide(L)'
;MSDDQTDYFDRLVDLDALEAFLAAHLGSADVFEVDRHPGGHSNETLFVTWDDRNLVVRRPPPGETADTAHDVIRKYTVLEALQATHVPVPTTVVATEDHDIIGSDFYVMEKREGVVIRDDEPDQFATPTDRTRLGTEMIDTLAAIHTVDYETVGLEEFGRPDGFTQRQVDRWEQQYEWAFEVTAEAREIPAVHELTEWLQANVPSDHPHTLVHGDYKLDNVMFGPAGERNASSNERSSDAREQPPELEAVLDWEMSTIGDPFTDLGWLLSYWPDEDDATTKVGTAGDAEYLLREGYHSRAELVERYEQATGYRFENDRFYRALAYYKLGGIGEMFFRRHLEGNADDDHYPIMEERVPEMARRALQIIDGEG
;
A
#
# COMPACT_ATOMS: atom_id res chain seq x y z
N MET A 1 -6.76 -10.07 28.41
CA MET A 1 -7.46 -10.51 27.21
C MET A 1 -8.77 -11.17 27.62
N SER A 2 -9.86 -11.05 26.85
CA SER A 2 -11.08 -11.84 27.07
C SER A 2 -10.84 -13.30 26.69
N ASP A 3 -11.65 -14.25 27.21
CA ASP A 3 -11.50 -15.68 26.89
C ASP A 3 -11.57 -15.94 25.37
N ASP A 4 -12.36 -15.14 24.64
CA ASP A 4 -12.52 -15.20 23.18
C ASP A 4 -11.24 -14.76 22.42
N GLN A 5 -10.53 -13.76 22.94
CA GLN A 5 -9.25 -13.30 22.36
C GLN A 5 -8.11 -14.30 22.61
N THR A 6 -8.13 -15.01 23.71
CA THR A 6 -7.14 -16.06 24.01
C THR A 6 -7.35 -17.26 23.07
N ASP A 7 -8.61 -17.73 22.92
CA ASP A 7 -8.94 -18.82 21.99
C ASP A 7 -8.60 -18.47 20.52
N TYR A 8 -8.74 -17.19 20.11
CA TYR A 8 -8.36 -16.76 18.77
C TYR A 8 -6.84 -16.77 18.60
N PHE A 9 -6.07 -16.28 19.58
CA PHE A 9 -4.60 -16.26 19.55
C PHE A 9 -4.02 -17.66 19.48
N ASP A 10 -4.56 -18.60 20.27
CA ASP A 10 -4.13 -20.02 20.26
C ASP A 10 -4.37 -20.71 18.90
N ARG A 11 -5.32 -20.21 18.09
CA ARG A 11 -5.53 -20.66 16.71
C ARG A 11 -4.57 -20.03 15.71
N LEU A 12 -3.96 -18.89 16.07
CA LEU A 12 -3.01 -18.21 15.19
C LEU A 12 -1.62 -18.84 15.23
N VAL A 13 -1.18 -19.31 16.39
CA VAL A 13 0.21 -19.70 16.55
C VAL A 13 0.37 -20.80 17.62
N ASP A 14 1.12 -21.85 17.26
CA ASP A 14 1.73 -22.75 18.22
C ASP A 14 3.08 -22.14 18.63
N LEU A 15 3.16 -21.65 19.86
CA LEU A 15 4.36 -20.94 20.35
C LEU A 15 5.59 -21.83 20.41
N ASP A 16 5.44 -23.10 20.84
CA ASP A 16 6.55 -24.03 20.94
C ASP A 16 7.12 -24.37 19.55
N ALA A 17 6.24 -24.57 18.57
CA ALA A 17 6.63 -24.84 17.19
C ALA A 17 7.27 -23.61 16.51
N LEU A 18 6.72 -22.40 16.73
CA LEU A 18 7.31 -21.17 16.20
C LEU A 18 8.68 -20.89 16.83
N GLU A 19 8.84 -21.07 18.15
CA GLU A 19 10.12 -20.93 18.83
C GLU A 19 11.17 -21.88 18.26
N ALA A 20 10.82 -23.16 18.09
CA ALA A 20 11.72 -24.16 17.52
C ALA A 20 12.11 -23.81 16.07
N PHE A 21 11.16 -23.32 15.28
CA PHE A 21 11.42 -22.89 13.90
C PHE A 21 12.36 -21.67 13.85
N LEU A 22 12.12 -20.64 14.66
CA LEU A 22 12.96 -19.47 14.73
C LEU A 22 14.37 -19.82 15.25
N ALA A 23 14.47 -20.68 16.27
CA ALA A 23 15.76 -21.15 16.80
C ALA A 23 16.61 -21.87 15.74
N ALA A 24 15.98 -22.60 14.83
CA ALA A 24 16.69 -23.26 13.72
C ALA A 24 17.31 -22.27 12.73
N HIS A 25 16.75 -21.08 12.58
CA HIS A 25 17.20 -20.05 11.62
C HIS A 25 18.07 -18.96 12.25
N LEU A 26 17.78 -18.60 13.50
CA LEU A 26 18.39 -17.45 14.19
C LEU A 26 19.30 -17.84 15.34
N GLY A 27 19.32 -19.11 15.75
CA GLY A 27 19.92 -19.58 16.99
C GLY A 27 18.94 -19.48 18.16
N SER A 28 19.27 -20.11 19.30
CA SER A 28 18.41 -20.05 20.50
C SER A 28 18.40 -18.64 21.08
N ALA A 29 17.28 -18.25 21.66
CA ALA A 29 17.11 -17.01 22.40
C ALA A 29 16.86 -17.29 23.89
N ASP A 30 17.25 -16.36 24.77
CA ASP A 30 16.89 -16.36 26.18
C ASP A 30 15.53 -15.68 26.44
N VAL A 31 15.12 -14.79 25.50
CA VAL A 31 13.83 -14.07 25.51
C VAL A 31 13.08 -14.37 24.24
N PHE A 32 11.89 -14.95 24.39
CA PHE A 32 10.92 -15.18 23.31
C PHE A 32 9.53 -14.75 23.80
N GLU A 33 9.01 -13.69 23.18
CA GLU A 33 7.67 -13.19 23.46
C GLU A 33 6.93 -12.95 22.12
N VAL A 34 5.63 -13.22 22.10
CA VAL A 34 4.79 -13.05 20.90
C VAL A 34 3.53 -12.27 21.28
N ASP A 35 3.30 -11.17 20.58
CA ASP A 35 2.12 -10.33 20.73
C ASP A 35 1.36 -10.21 19.40
N ARG A 36 0.02 -10.32 19.43
CA ARG A 36 -0.80 -10.03 18.26
C ARG A 36 -0.96 -8.54 18.07
N HIS A 37 -0.67 -8.04 16.86
CA HIS A 37 -1.03 -6.67 16.47
C HIS A 37 -2.49 -6.61 16.03
N PRO A 38 -3.36 -5.77 16.65
CA PRO A 38 -4.79 -5.74 16.36
C PRO A 38 -5.16 -5.00 15.05
N GLY A 39 -4.21 -4.79 14.15
CA GLY A 39 -4.41 -4.04 12.90
C GLY A 39 -4.00 -4.86 11.67
N GLY A 40 -4.74 -4.68 10.57
CA GLY A 40 -4.53 -5.34 9.28
C GLY A 40 -5.82 -6.02 8.81
N HIS A 41 -6.24 -5.71 7.57
CA HIS A 41 -7.49 -6.26 7.02
C HIS A 41 -7.27 -7.55 6.22
N SER A 42 -6.06 -7.77 5.71
CA SER A 42 -5.75 -8.88 4.79
C SER A 42 -4.93 -10.01 5.41
N ASN A 43 -4.03 -9.71 6.36
CA ASN A 43 -3.19 -10.72 7.01
C ASN A 43 -3.06 -10.44 8.50
N GLU A 44 -2.93 -11.51 9.27
CA GLU A 44 -2.59 -11.42 10.69
C GLU A 44 -1.12 -11.03 10.85
N THR A 45 -0.86 -10.21 11.86
CA THR A 45 0.46 -9.71 12.22
C THR A 45 0.78 -10.07 13.65
N LEU A 46 1.87 -10.83 13.85
CA LEU A 46 2.39 -11.11 15.17
C LEU A 46 3.73 -10.39 15.34
N PHE A 47 3.91 -9.68 16.42
CA PHE A 47 5.19 -9.14 16.85
C PHE A 47 5.91 -10.16 17.71
N VAL A 48 7.17 -10.39 17.40
CA VAL A 48 8.01 -11.36 18.11
C VAL A 48 9.23 -10.64 18.65
N THR A 49 9.45 -10.73 19.95
CA THR A 49 10.71 -10.37 20.59
C THR A 49 11.59 -11.61 20.66
N TRP A 50 12.77 -11.53 20.05
CA TRP A 50 13.77 -12.59 20.00
C TRP A 50 15.11 -12.04 20.51
N ASP A 51 15.37 -12.13 21.83
CA ASP A 51 16.44 -11.42 22.52
C ASP A 51 16.39 -9.90 22.25
N ASP A 52 17.38 -9.35 21.57
CA ASP A 52 17.48 -7.93 21.17
C ASP A 52 16.87 -7.63 19.82
N ARG A 53 16.31 -8.62 19.12
CA ARG A 53 15.66 -8.46 17.80
C ARG A 53 14.15 -8.36 17.95
N ASN A 54 13.58 -7.40 17.24
CA ASN A 54 12.15 -7.27 17.06
C ASN A 54 11.76 -7.77 15.67
N LEU A 55 10.90 -8.78 15.61
CA LEU A 55 10.48 -9.43 14.36
C LEU A 55 8.98 -9.27 14.14
N VAL A 56 8.57 -9.47 12.90
CA VAL A 56 7.17 -9.50 12.47
C VAL A 56 6.92 -10.80 11.75
N VAL A 57 5.93 -11.56 12.21
CA VAL A 57 5.39 -12.72 11.50
C VAL A 57 4.11 -12.31 10.79
N ARG A 58 4.03 -12.58 9.50
CA ARG A 58 2.85 -12.34 8.67
C ARG A 58 2.29 -13.65 8.18
N ARG A 59 1.00 -13.88 8.40
CA ARG A 59 0.28 -15.09 8.01
C ARG A 59 -1.16 -14.76 7.58
N PRO A 60 -1.83 -15.61 6.80
CA PRO A 60 -3.27 -15.48 6.57
C PRO A 60 -4.10 -15.65 7.85
N PRO A 61 -5.31 -15.10 7.92
CA PRO A 61 -6.26 -15.39 9.00
C PRO A 61 -6.58 -16.90 9.10
N PRO A 62 -6.91 -17.42 10.29
CA PRO A 62 -7.30 -18.81 10.44
C PRO A 62 -8.60 -19.13 9.70
N GLY A 63 -8.62 -20.23 8.96
CA GLY A 63 -9.81 -20.73 8.26
C GLY A 63 -9.98 -20.22 6.83
N GLU A 64 -9.09 -19.39 6.32
CA GLU A 64 -9.04 -19.07 4.89
C GLU A 64 -8.51 -20.29 4.10
N THR A 65 -9.13 -20.55 2.94
CA THR A 65 -8.67 -21.57 2.02
C THR A 65 -7.56 -21.00 1.12
N ALA A 66 -6.75 -21.89 0.54
CA ALA A 66 -5.63 -21.50 -0.33
C ALA A 66 -6.00 -20.55 -1.49
N ASP A 67 -7.26 -20.56 -1.93
CA ASP A 67 -7.76 -19.72 -3.03
C ASP A 67 -8.12 -18.29 -2.58
N THR A 68 -8.26 -18.06 -1.26
CA THR A 68 -8.63 -16.76 -0.67
C THR A 68 -7.53 -16.19 0.24
N ALA A 69 -6.54 -17.00 0.60
CA ALA A 69 -5.40 -16.55 1.37
C ALA A 69 -4.56 -15.59 0.53
N HIS A 70 -4.37 -14.38 1.03
CA HIS A 70 -3.40 -13.45 0.42
C HIS A 70 -2.03 -14.12 0.43
N ASP A 71 -1.46 -14.28 -0.77
CA ASP A 71 -0.21 -15.02 -0.98
C ASP A 71 0.95 -14.35 -0.22
N VAL A 72 1.17 -14.80 1.01
CA VAL A 72 2.25 -14.28 1.88
C VAL A 72 3.63 -14.63 1.35
N ILE A 73 3.76 -15.76 0.63
CA ILE A 73 5.02 -16.16 0.00
C ILE A 73 5.35 -15.23 -1.16
N ARG A 74 4.35 -14.80 -1.93
CA ARG A 74 4.53 -13.81 -2.99
C ARG A 74 5.01 -12.47 -2.43
N LYS A 75 4.46 -12.01 -1.27
CA LYS A 75 4.94 -10.81 -0.57
C LYS A 75 6.39 -10.96 -0.11
N TYR A 76 6.74 -12.11 0.45
CA TYR A 76 8.12 -12.40 0.84
C TYR A 76 9.07 -12.36 -0.36
N THR A 77 8.68 -12.95 -1.49
CA THR A 77 9.50 -12.99 -2.70
C THR A 77 9.90 -11.59 -3.18
N VAL A 78 8.96 -10.64 -3.22
CA VAL A 78 9.30 -9.28 -3.62
C VAL A 78 10.16 -8.56 -2.57
N LEU A 79 9.85 -8.73 -1.28
CA LEU A 79 10.67 -8.15 -0.21
C LEU A 79 12.11 -8.68 -0.25
N GLU A 80 12.29 -9.98 -0.46
CA GLU A 80 13.62 -10.61 -0.54
C GLU A 80 14.39 -10.12 -1.77
N ALA A 81 13.74 -10.03 -2.93
CA ALA A 81 14.36 -9.51 -4.14
C ALA A 81 14.84 -8.05 -3.96
N LEU A 82 14.06 -7.23 -3.26
CA LEU A 82 14.38 -5.83 -3.01
C LEU A 82 15.51 -5.62 -1.99
N GLN A 83 15.90 -6.63 -1.18
CA GLN A 83 17.09 -6.52 -0.29
C GLN A 83 18.36 -6.17 -1.05
N ALA A 84 18.48 -6.53 -2.32
CA ALA A 84 19.64 -6.24 -3.16
C ALA A 84 19.58 -4.87 -3.85
N THR A 85 18.58 -4.04 -3.56
CA THR A 85 18.31 -2.76 -4.22
C THR A 85 18.43 -1.58 -3.25
N HIS A 86 18.18 -0.37 -3.75
CA HIS A 86 18.10 0.83 -2.92
C HIS A 86 16.67 1.13 -2.40
N VAL A 87 15.69 0.31 -2.79
CA VAL A 87 14.32 0.45 -2.29
C VAL A 87 14.28 0.07 -0.82
N PRO A 88 13.86 0.97 0.08
CA PRO A 88 13.78 0.67 1.50
C PRO A 88 12.62 -0.26 1.78
N VAL A 89 12.93 -1.46 2.28
CA VAL A 89 11.94 -2.47 2.68
C VAL A 89 12.36 -3.12 4.00
N PRO A 90 11.43 -3.74 4.75
CA PRO A 90 11.78 -4.54 5.91
C PRO A 90 12.76 -5.66 5.54
N THR A 91 13.75 -5.91 6.39
CA THR A 91 14.71 -7.00 6.21
C THR A 91 13.99 -8.34 6.33
N THR A 92 14.05 -9.18 5.32
CA THR A 92 13.50 -10.54 5.35
C THR A 92 14.36 -11.45 6.21
N VAL A 93 13.72 -12.40 6.90
CA VAL A 93 14.40 -13.42 7.72
C VAL A 93 14.20 -14.80 7.11
N VAL A 94 12.97 -15.24 6.99
CA VAL A 94 12.61 -16.57 6.47
C VAL A 94 11.14 -16.60 6.06
N ALA A 95 10.81 -17.45 5.09
CA ALA A 95 9.44 -17.82 4.76
C ALA A 95 9.29 -19.34 4.71
N THR A 96 8.07 -19.84 4.90
CA THR A 96 7.77 -21.26 4.86
C THR A 96 6.32 -21.52 4.42
N GLU A 97 6.15 -22.61 3.68
CA GLU A 97 4.85 -23.21 3.32
C GLU A 97 4.57 -24.46 4.18
N ASP A 98 5.34 -24.68 5.26
CA ASP A 98 5.16 -25.79 6.18
C ASP A 98 4.05 -25.49 7.20
N HIS A 99 2.87 -26.01 6.96
CA HIS A 99 1.70 -25.83 7.81
C HIS A 99 1.79 -26.56 9.17
N ASP A 100 2.75 -27.49 9.35
CA ASP A 100 2.92 -28.19 10.62
C ASP A 100 3.45 -27.25 11.73
N ILE A 101 3.92 -26.04 11.37
CA ILE A 101 4.48 -25.06 12.32
C ILE A 101 3.35 -24.23 12.96
N ILE A 102 2.63 -23.43 12.18
CA ILE A 102 1.55 -22.56 12.68
C ILE A 102 0.24 -22.68 11.88
N GLY A 103 0.05 -23.75 11.13
CA GLY A 103 -1.18 -24.05 10.44
C GLY A 103 -1.42 -23.31 9.11
N SER A 104 -0.45 -22.57 8.60
CA SER A 104 -0.53 -21.84 7.34
C SER A 104 0.86 -21.46 6.83
N ASP A 105 0.95 -21.04 5.57
CA ASP A 105 2.11 -20.30 5.07
C ASP A 105 2.37 -19.06 5.92
N PHE A 106 3.63 -18.71 6.09
CA PHE A 106 4.00 -17.46 6.75
C PHE A 106 5.40 -17.02 6.37
N TYR A 107 5.68 -15.74 6.64
CA TYR A 107 7.04 -15.23 6.60
C TYR A 107 7.38 -14.37 7.81
N VAL A 108 8.67 -14.24 8.06
CA VAL A 108 9.27 -13.47 9.14
C VAL A 108 10.15 -12.39 8.54
N MET A 109 10.03 -11.19 9.07
CA MET A 109 10.87 -10.04 8.73
C MET A 109 11.26 -9.27 9.98
N GLU A 110 12.28 -8.42 9.90
CA GLU A 110 12.60 -7.50 10.97
C GLU A 110 11.52 -6.41 11.09
N LYS A 111 11.13 -6.12 12.32
CA LYS A 111 10.24 -5.00 12.60
C LYS A 111 10.97 -3.69 12.35
N ARG A 112 10.42 -2.86 11.47
CA ARG A 112 10.88 -1.49 11.29
C ARG A 112 10.17 -0.58 12.28
N GLU A 113 10.87 0.46 12.72
CA GLU A 113 10.32 1.50 13.57
C GLU A 113 10.27 2.81 12.79
N GLY A 114 9.19 3.54 12.98
CA GLY A 114 8.94 4.79 12.30
C GLY A 114 7.48 5.20 12.42
N VAL A 115 7.11 6.21 11.67
CA VAL A 115 5.76 6.77 11.64
C VAL A 115 5.15 6.58 10.28
N VAL A 116 3.93 6.06 10.23
CA VAL A 116 3.07 6.03 9.04
C VAL A 116 2.13 7.22 9.11
N ILE A 117 2.15 8.07 8.09
CA ILE A 117 1.33 9.29 8.03
C ILE A 117 -0.01 8.94 7.38
N ARG A 118 -1.12 9.05 8.15
CA ARG A 118 -2.47 8.70 7.68
C ARG A 118 -3.36 9.93 7.56
N ASP A 119 -3.60 10.63 8.66
CA ASP A 119 -4.59 11.70 8.74
C ASP A 119 -3.93 13.09 8.77
N ASP A 120 -2.74 13.20 9.35
CA ASP A 120 -1.95 14.45 9.44
C ASP A 120 -0.47 14.13 9.65
N GLU A 121 0.40 15.07 9.33
CA GLU A 121 1.82 14.95 9.62
C GLU A 121 2.09 15.00 11.12
N PRO A 122 3.03 14.20 11.65
CA PRO A 122 3.42 14.26 13.05
C PRO A 122 4.17 15.55 13.36
N ASP A 123 4.03 16.07 14.59
CA ASP A 123 4.67 17.32 15.03
C ASP A 123 6.20 17.38 14.76
N GLN A 124 6.84 16.21 14.79
CA GLN A 124 8.28 16.10 14.54
C GLN A 124 8.69 16.40 13.09
N PHE A 125 7.74 16.36 12.12
CA PHE A 125 7.96 16.60 10.69
C PHE A 125 7.13 17.78 10.17
N ALA A 126 6.71 18.70 11.03
CA ALA A 126 5.76 19.76 10.71
C ALA A 126 6.40 21.06 10.20
N THR A 127 7.71 21.11 9.91
CA THR A 127 8.33 22.30 9.30
C THR A 127 8.18 22.30 7.78
N PRO A 128 8.18 23.46 7.10
CA PRO A 128 8.16 23.49 5.64
C PRO A 128 9.30 22.70 4.99
N THR A 129 10.47 22.66 5.61
CA THR A 129 11.61 21.87 5.12
C THR A 129 11.34 20.37 5.24
N ASP A 130 10.74 19.92 6.34
CA ASP A 130 10.39 18.50 6.51
C ASP A 130 9.32 18.07 5.52
N ARG A 131 8.30 18.91 5.27
CA ARG A 131 7.26 18.64 4.26
C ARG A 131 7.84 18.49 2.86
N THR A 132 8.78 19.39 2.47
CA THR A 132 9.52 19.26 1.21
C THR A 132 10.28 17.94 1.17
N ARG A 133 10.89 17.53 2.29
CA ARG A 133 11.62 16.28 2.37
C ARG A 133 10.69 15.08 2.28
N LEU A 134 9.54 15.07 2.97
CA LEU A 134 8.53 14.01 2.87
C LEU A 134 8.09 13.77 1.42
N GLY A 135 7.72 14.83 0.69
CA GLY A 135 7.34 14.73 -0.72
C GLY A 135 8.48 14.24 -1.61
N THR A 136 9.71 14.71 -1.34
CA THR A 136 10.93 14.28 -2.04
C THR A 136 11.17 12.78 -1.83
N GLU A 137 11.14 12.30 -0.60
CA GLU A 137 11.34 10.89 -0.26
C GLU A 137 10.27 10.00 -0.90
N MET A 138 9.01 10.44 -0.90
CA MET A 138 7.92 9.73 -1.55
C MET A 138 8.21 9.50 -3.04
N ILE A 139 8.53 10.55 -3.77
CA ILE A 139 8.67 10.45 -5.22
C ILE A 139 9.98 9.79 -5.65
N ASP A 140 11.07 10.01 -4.91
CA ASP A 140 12.37 9.38 -5.16
C ASP A 140 12.29 7.87 -4.91
N THR A 141 11.59 7.45 -3.87
CA THR A 141 11.39 6.03 -3.57
C THR A 141 10.51 5.36 -4.61
N LEU A 142 9.43 6.03 -5.08
CA LEU A 142 8.63 5.51 -6.20
C LEU A 142 9.47 5.35 -7.47
N ALA A 143 10.30 6.34 -7.78
CA ALA A 143 11.24 6.26 -8.90
C ALA A 143 12.25 5.12 -8.73
N ALA A 144 12.75 4.89 -7.52
CA ALA A 144 13.64 3.78 -7.22
C ALA A 144 12.96 2.42 -7.43
N ILE A 145 11.68 2.26 -7.03
CA ILE A 145 10.90 1.04 -7.30
C ILE A 145 10.79 0.81 -8.81
N HIS A 146 10.41 1.83 -9.58
CA HIS A 146 10.18 1.72 -11.02
C HIS A 146 11.45 1.59 -11.86
N THR A 147 12.62 1.82 -11.27
CA THR A 147 13.92 1.64 -11.93
C THR A 147 14.66 0.38 -11.45
N VAL A 148 14.03 -0.46 -10.63
CA VAL A 148 14.57 -1.79 -10.29
C VAL A 148 14.67 -2.61 -11.58
N ASP A 149 15.85 -3.16 -11.82
CA ASP A 149 16.03 -4.20 -12.82
C ASP A 149 15.45 -5.52 -12.29
N TYR A 150 14.13 -5.67 -12.51
CA TYR A 150 13.35 -6.77 -11.96
C TYR A 150 13.81 -8.15 -12.48
N GLU A 151 14.42 -8.22 -13.67
CA GLU A 151 15.00 -9.46 -14.19
C GLU A 151 16.26 -9.84 -13.40
N THR A 152 17.13 -8.88 -13.12
CA THR A 152 18.37 -9.13 -12.37
C THR A 152 18.11 -9.55 -10.90
N VAL A 153 17.03 -9.09 -10.31
CA VAL A 153 16.65 -9.45 -8.93
C VAL A 153 15.73 -10.68 -8.85
N GLY A 154 15.45 -11.36 -9.98
CA GLY A 154 14.72 -12.64 -10.02
C GLY A 154 13.21 -12.49 -10.00
N LEU A 155 12.66 -11.35 -10.50
CA LEU A 155 11.22 -11.08 -10.57
C LEU A 155 10.67 -11.14 -12.01
N GLU A 156 11.37 -11.78 -12.97
CA GLU A 156 10.95 -11.87 -14.37
C GLU A 156 9.59 -12.57 -14.57
N GLU A 157 9.25 -13.51 -13.69
CA GLU A 157 7.96 -14.22 -13.71
C GLU A 157 6.94 -13.66 -12.69
N PHE A 158 7.28 -12.55 -12.02
CA PHE A 158 6.45 -11.99 -10.95
C PHE A 158 5.15 -11.34 -11.43
N GLY A 159 4.98 -11.13 -12.74
CA GLY A 159 3.79 -10.49 -13.31
C GLY A 159 3.60 -10.78 -14.80
N ARG A 160 2.59 -10.13 -15.36
CA ARG A 160 2.24 -10.18 -16.79
C ARG A 160 2.16 -8.75 -17.32
N PRO A 161 3.28 -8.14 -17.77
CA PRO A 161 3.28 -6.74 -18.17
C PRO A 161 2.45 -6.46 -19.42
N ASP A 162 2.46 -7.34 -20.42
CA ASP A 162 1.73 -7.13 -21.67
C ASP A 162 0.22 -6.94 -21.43
N GLY A 163 -0.32 -5.79 -21.86
CA GLY A 163 -1.74 -5.45 -21.69
C GLY A 163 -2.14 -5.22 -20.22
N PHE A 164 -1.20 -4.89 -19.35
CA PHE A 164 -1.45 -4.69 -17.92
C PHE A 164 -2.51 -3.60 -17.69
N THR A 165 -2.34 -2.43 -18.29
CA THR A 165 -3.25 -1.28 -18.09
C THR A 165 -4.67 -1.57 -18.57
N GLN A 166 -4.84 -2.26 -19.70
CA GLN A 166 -6.16 -2.73 -20.15
C GLN A 166 -6.81 -3.65 -19.11
N ARG A 167 -6.05 -4.64 -18.59
CA ARG A 167 -6.59 -5.54 -17.55
C ARG A 167 -6.94 -4.83 -16.26
N GLN A 168 -6.28 -3.71 -15.92
CA GLN A 168 -6.70 -2.90 -14.75
C GLN A 168 -8.08 -2.28 -14.99
N VAL A 169 -8.31 -1.71 -16.18
CA VAL A 169 -9.64 -1.16 -16.53
C VAL A 169 -10.71 -2.27 -16.48
N ASP A 170 -10.46 -3.40 -17.16
CA ASP A 170 -11.40 -4.52 -17.24
C ASP A 170 -11.72 -5.10 -15.84
N ARG A 171 -10.71 -5.21 -14.97
CA ARG A 171 -10.88 -5.70 -13.59
C ARG A 171 -11.79 -4.79 -12.78
N TRP A 172 -11.59 -3.48 -12.86
CA TRP A 172 -12.39 -2.54 -12.09
C TRP A 172 -13.80 -2.39 -12.66
N GLU A 173 -13.98 -2.50 -13.98
CA GLU A 173 -15.30 -2.62 -14.62
C GLU A 173 -16.08 -3.83 -14.06
N GLN A 174 -15.48 -5.02 -14.07
CA GLN A 174 -16.09 -6.22 -13.49
C GLN A 174 -16.40 -6.06 -12.00
N GLN A 175 -15.54 -5.35 -11.26
CA GLN A 175 -15.76 -5.07 -9.84
C GLN A 175 -16.97 -4.16 -9.62
N TYR A 176 -17.15 -3.14 -10.45
CA TYR A 176 -18.36 -2.29 -10.43
C TYR A 176 -19.61 -3.08 -10.82
N GLU A 177 -19.54 -3.86 -11.90
CA GLU A 177 -20.67 -4.70 -12.33
C GLU A 177 -21.14 -5.60 -11.19
N TRP A 178 -20.19 -6.29 -10.55
CA TRP A 178 -20.49 -7.11 -9.39
C TRP A 178 -21.10 -6.31 -8.24
N ALA A 179 -20.59 -5.14 -7.91
CA ALA A 179 -21.13 -4.31 -6.82
C ALA A 179 -22.53 -3.81 -7.15
N PHE A 180 -22.78 -3.40 -8.39
CA PHE A 180 -24.06 -2.89 -8.87
C PHE A 180 -25.20 -3.92 -8.84
N GLU A 181 -24.93 -5.21 -8.81
CA GLU A 181 -25.98 -6.23 -8.59
C GLU A 181 -26.80 -5.97 -7.32
N VAL A 182 -26.22 -5.32 -6.32
CA VAL A 182 -26.87 -4.98 -5.04
C VAL A 182 -27.09 -3.46 -4.92
N THR A 183 -26.07 -2.67 -5.18
CA THR A 183 -26.10 -1.23 -4.89
C THR A 183 -26.99 -0.43 -5.84
N ALA A 184 -27.28 -0.93 -7.05
CA ALA A 184 -28.17 -0.29 -8.01
C ALA A 184 -29.62 -0.16 -7.52
N GLU A 185 -30.05 -0.95 -6.53
CA GLU A 185 -31.35 -0.78 -5.89
C GLU A 185 -31.40 0.48 -5.00
N ALA A 186 -30.26 0.90 -4.45
CA ALA A 186 -30.16 2.11 -3.63
C ALA A 186 -29.95 3.36 -4.48
N ARG A 187 -29.06 3.30 -5.49
CA ARG A 187 -28.75 4.41 -6.40
C ARG A 187 -28.12 3.95 -7.72
N GLU A 188 -28.26 4.78 -8.75
CA GLU A 188 -27.50 4.66 -10.00
C GLU A 188 -26.38 5.70 -10.06
N ILE A 189 -25.24 5.36 -10.69
CA ILE A 189 -24.10 6.26 -10.87
C ILE A 189 -23.76 6.33 -12.38
N PRO A 190 -24.50 7.13 -13.18
CA PRO A 190 -24.23 7.24 -14.63
C PRO A 190 -22.80 7.67 -14.95
N ALA A 191 -22.18 8.49 -14.09
CA ALA A 191 -20.79 8.93 -14.23
C ALA A 191 -19.79 7.77 -14.28
N VAL A 192 -20.06 6.64 -13.59
CA VAL A 192 -19.19 5.46 -13.65
C VAL A 192 -19.23 4.82 -15.04
N HIS A 193 -20.41 4.71 -15.66
CA HIS A 193 -20.54 4.15 -17.00
C HIS A 193 -19.82 5.02 -18.07
N GLU A 194 -20.03 6.35 -17.99
CA GLU A 194 -19.33 7.29 -18.89
C GLU A 194 -17.81 7.21 -18.72
N LEU A 195 -17.33 7.14 -17.48
CA LEU A 195 -15.92 7.00 -17.16
C LEU A 195 -15.35 5.66 -17.67
N THR A 196 -16.09 4.56 -17.52
CA THR A 196 -15.72 3.24 -18.04
C THR A 196 -15.52 3.28 -19.55
N GLU A 197 -16.52 3.82 -20.29
CA GLU A 197 -16.45 3.94 -21.76
C GLU A 197 -15.23 4.79 -22.19
N TRP A 198 -14.97 5.88 -21.49
CA TRP A 198 -13.81 6.74 -21.78
C TRP A 198 -12.49 6.02 -21.51
N LEU A 199 -12.35 5.37 -20.36
CA LEU A 199 -11.13 4.62 -20.00
C LEU A 199 -10.85 3.50 -21.01
N GLN A 200 -11.85 2.71 -21.37
CA GLN A 200 -11.73 1.65 -22.37
C GLN A 200 -11.27 2.17 -23.75
N ALA A 201 -11.74 3.36 -24.13
CA ALA A 201 -11.38 3.97 -25.42
C ALA A 201 -10.01 4.65 -25.44
N ASN A 202 -9.41 4.94 -24.27
CA ASN A 202 -8.18 5.74 -24.16
C ASN A 202 -7.02 5.02 -23.46
N VAL A 203 -7.05 3.69 -23.34
CA VAL A 203 -5.97 2.91 -22.72
C VAL A 203 -4.63 3.19 -23.41
N PRO A 204 -3.60 3.66 -22.70
CA PRO A 204 -2.27 3.83 -23.26
C PRO A 204 -1.67 2.49 -23.69
N SER A 205 -1.03 2.47 -24.86
CA SER A 205 -0.43 1.26 -25.44
C SER A 205 1.09 1.21 -25.34
N ASP A 206 1.71 2.32 -24.98
CA ASP A 206 3.18 2.45 -24.91
C ASP A 206 3.58 2.99 -23.55
N HIS A 207 4.15 2.12 -22.73
CA HIS A 207 4.66 2.43 -21.41
C HIS A 207 5.79 1.45 -21.03
N PRO A 208 6.72 1.84 -20.13
CA PRO A 208 7.71 0.92 -19.60
C PRO A 208 7.05 -0.24 -18.84
N HIS A 209 7.75 -1.37 -18.77
CA HIS A 209 7.39 -2.47 -17.87
C HIS A 209 8.33 -2.44 -16.69
N THR A 210 7.81 -2.27 -15.50
CA THR A 210 8.59 -2.14 -14.27
C THR A 210 7.95 -2.94 -13.13
N LEU A 211 8.68 -3.10 -12.03
CA LEU A 211 8.03 -3.46 -10.77
C LEU A 211 7.10 -2.31 -10.37
N VAL A 212 5.86 -2.62 -10.06
CA VAL A 212 4.87 -1.69 -9.51
C VAL A 212 4.40 -2.16 -8.13
N HIS A 213 4.15 -1.22 -7.25
CA HIS A 213 3.64 -1.50 -5.90
C HIS A 213 2.13 -1.82 -5.91
N GLY A 214 1.38 -1.11 -6.73
CA GLY A 214 -0.07 -1.27 -6.89
C GLY A 214 -0.93 -0.52 -5.88
N ASP A 215 -0.35 -0.04 -4.76
CA ASP A 215 -1.03 0.78 -3.73
C ASP A 215 -0.05 1.77 -3.05
N TYR A 216 0.81 2.43 -3.82
CA TYR A 216 1.83 3.34 -3.29
C TYR A 216 1.23 4.67 -2.83
N LYS A 217 1.20 4.89 -1.53
CA LYS A 217 0.67 6.10 -0.88
C LYS A 217 1.27 6.28 0.51
N LEU A 218 1.03 7.43 1.16
CA LEU A 218 1.56 7.74 2.50
C LEU A 218 1.24 6.71 3.57
N ASP A 219 0.07 6.08 3.49
CA ASP A 219 -0.35 5.03 4.45
C ASP A 219 0.49 3.76 4.36
N ASN A 220 1.16 3.54 3.23
CA ASN A 220 1.95 2.34 2.94
C ASN A 220 3.45 2.59 2.97
N VAL A 221 3.87 3.72 3.55
CA VAL A 221 5.28 4.03 3.79
C VAL A 221 5.51 4.45 5.23
N MET A 222 6.70 4.17 5.72
CA MET A 222 7.13 4.50 7.08
C MET A 222 8.27 5.50 7.02
N PHE A 223 8.18 6.58 7.79
CA PHE A 223 9.21 7.59 7.93
C PHE A 223 9.89 7.52 9.30
N GLY A 224 11.18 7.76 9.32
CA GLY A 224 11.99 7.93 10.51
C GLY A 224 12.91 9.14 10.41
N PRO A 225 13.70 9.44 11.45
CA PRO A 225 14.76 10.44 11.39
C PRO A 225 15.87 10.00 10.42
N ALA A 226 16.43 10.94 9.67
CA ALA A 226 17.49 10.63 8.70
C ALA A 226 18.71 9.95 9.36
N GLY A 227 19.30 8.98 8.65
CA GLY A 227 20.49 8.26 9.12
C GLY A 227 20.20 7.05 10.03
N GLU A 228 18.95 6.77 10.36
CA GLU A 228 18.57 5.63 11.20
C GLU A 228 18.04 4.42 10.41
N ARG A 229 18.00 4.50 9.09
CA ARG A 229 17.45 3.44 8.20
C ARG A 229 17.98 2.03 8.49
N ASN A 230 19.22 1.90 8.94
CA ASN A 230 19.85 0.63 9.26
C ASN A 230 20.29 0.52 10.74
N ALA A 231 19.87 1.47 11.59
CA ALA A 231 20.21 1.43 13.01
C ALA A 231 19.31 0.43 13.74
N SER A 232 19.92 -0.39 14.62
CA SER A 232 19.15 -1.21 15.54
C SER A 232 18.43 -0.33 16.56
N SER A 233 17.35 -0.84 17.18
CA SER A 233 16.55 -0.10 18.17
C SER A 233 17.39 0.47 19.34
N ASN A 234 18.56 -0.13 19.63
CA ASN A 234 19.47 0.32 20.67
C ASN A 234 20.48 1.40 20.23
N GLU A 235 20.60 1.67 18.93
CA GLU A 235 21.56 2.62 18.37
C GLU A 235 20.94 3.96 17.99
N ARG A 236 19.60 4.09 18.09
CA ARG A 236 18.87 5.31 17.70
C ARG A 236 19.14 6.46 18.66
N SER A 237 19.42 7.63 18.06
CA SER A 237 19.76 8.84 18.80
C SER A 237 18.56 9.40 19.59
N SER A 238 18.81 9.87 20.79
CA SER A 238 17.83 10.63 21.59
C SER A 238 17.53 12.04 21.04
N ASP A 239 18.30 12.51 20.04
CA ASP A 239 18.17 13.83 19.42
C ASP A 239 17.39 13.79 18.10
N ALA A 240 16.49 12.82 17.93
CA ALA A 240 15.68 12.59 16.74
C ALA A 240 14.83 13.80 16.27
N ARG A 241 14.68 14.83 17.11
CA ARG A 241 13.89 16.05 16.81
C ARG A 241 14.55 17.04 15.85
N GLU A 242 15.84 16.86 15.55
CA GLU A 242 16.60 17.78 14.69
C GLU A 242 16.96 17.18 13.32
N GLN A 243 16.57 15.92 13.07
CA GLN A 243 16.90 15.24 11.82
C GLN A 243 15.70 15.27 10.86
N PRO A 244 15.92 15.56 9.57
CA PRO A 244 14.86 15.56 8.58
C PRO A 244 14.24 14.16 8.43
N PRO A 245 12.99 14.06 7.96
CA PRO A 245 12.38 12.75 7.68
C PRO A 245 13.13 12.03 6.56
N GLU A 246 13.28 10.71 6.73
CA GLU A 246 13.78 9.78 5.72
C GLU A 246 12.78 8.62 5.60
N LEU A 247 12.51 8.13 4.39
CA LEU A 247 11.63 6.99 4.19
C LEU A 247 12.36 5.69 4.60
N GLU A 248 11.89 5.07 5.68
CA GLU A 248 12.50 3.90 6.32
C GLU A 248 12.10 2.58 5.68
N ALA A 249 10.84 2.49 5.25
CA ALA A 249 10.32 1.30 4.61
C ALA A 249 9.08 1.56 3.76
N VAL A 250 8.99 0.88 2.63
CA VAL A 250 7.77 0.67 1.87
C VAL A 250 7.12 -0.61 2.37
N LEU A 251 5.84 -0.54 2.69
CA LEU A 251 5.04 -1.59 3.29
C LEU A 251 3.95 -2.04 2.31
N ASP A 252 3.33 -3.17 2.60
CA ASP A 252 2.12 -3.69 1.95
C ASP A 252 2.23 -3.96 0.43
N TRP A 253 3.16 -4.85 0.08
CA TRP A 253 3.45 -5.28 -1.29
C TRP A 253 2.44 -6.30 -1.87
N GLU A 254 1.24 -6.41 -1.32
CA GLU A 254 0.27 -7.43 -1.72
C GLU A 254 -0.25 -7.27 -3.15
N MET A 255 -0.29 -6.03 -3.65
CA MET A 255 -0.74 -5.71 -5.01
C MET A 255 0.40 -5.60 -6.02
N SER A 256 1.65 -5.82 -5.58
CA SER A 256 2.82 -5.65 -6.42
C SER A 256 2.87 -6.66 -7.57
N THR A 257 3.39 -6.21 -8.70
CA THR A 257 3.53 -7.01 -9.91
C THR A 257 4.50 -6.34 -10.90
N ILE A 258 4.75 -6.98 -12.05
CA ILE A 258 5.37 -6.28 -13.18
C ILE A 258 4.26 -5.67 -14.02
N GLY A 259 4.32 -4.35 -14.23
CA GLY A 259 3.26 -3.60 -14.88
C GLY A 259 3.70 -2.23 -15.40
N ASP A 260 2.71 -1.36 -15.55
CA ASP A 260 2.84 0.01 -16.00
C ASP A 260 3.09 0.94 -14.80
N PRO A 261 4.29 1.57 -14.68
CA PRO A 261 4.65 2.42 -13.54
C PRO A 261 3.75 3.64 -13.38
N PHE A 262 3.15 4.10 -14.47
CA PHE A 262 2.29 5.29 -14.42
C PHE A 262 0.97 5.04 -13.70
N THR A 263 0.59 3.77 -13.50
CA THR A 263 -0.55 3.43 -12.64
C THR A 263 -0.27 3.75 -11.18
N ASP A 264 0.94 3.50 -10.69
CA ASP A 264 1.35 3.88 -9.32
C ASP A 264 1.54 5.39 -9.18
N LEU A 265 2.12 6.04 -10.17
CA LEU A 265 2.26 7.50 -10.14
C LEU A 265 0.88 8.18 -10.14
N GLY A 266 -0.04 7.78 -11.02
CA GLY A 266 -1.42 8.28 -11.04
C GLY A 266 -2.15 8.01 -9.71
N TRP A 267 -1.88 6.84 -9.10
CA TRP A 267 -2.41 6.48 -7.78
C TRP A 267 -1.89 7.42 -6.69
N LEU A 268 -0.58 7.64 -6.59
CA LEU A 268 0.01 8.59 -5.65
C LEU A 268 -0.57 10.00 -5.84
N LEU A 269 -0.62 10.50 -7.09
CA LEU A 269 -1.13 11.83 -7.41
C LEU A 269 -2.61 12.00 -7.08
N SER A 270 -3.41 10.93 -7.05
CA SER A 270 -4.83 10.99 -6.65
C SER A 270 -4.99 11.26 -5.14
N TYR A 271 -4.00 10.89 -4.32
CA TYR A 271 -3.94 11.19 -2.88
C TYR A 271 -3.19 12.48 -2.55
N TRP A 272 -2.68 13.18 -3.58
CA TRP A 272 -1.90 14.40 -3.42
C TRP A 272 -2.68 15.59 -3.99
N PRO A 273 -3.40 16.35 -3.14
CA PRO A 273 -4.20 17.49 -3.59
C PRO A 273 -3.32 18.63 -4.10
N ASP A 274 -3.88 19.44 -4.99
CA ASP A 274 -3.33 20.72 -5.43
C ASP A 274 -4.29 21.86 -5.10
N GLU A 275 -3.77 23.12 -5.04
CA GLU A 275 -4.56 24.31 -4.70
C GLU A 275 -5.77 24.52 -5.64
N ASP A 276 -5.64 24.10 -6.90
CA ASP A 276 -6.67 24.24 -7.93
C ASP A 276 -7.74 23.11 -7.89
N ASP A 277 -7.61 22.12 -6.99
CA ASP A 277 -8.58 21.06 -6.90
C ASP A 277 -9.93 21.57 -6.38
N ALA A 278 -11.00 21.20 -7.08
CA ALA A 278 -12.38 21.58 -6.71
C ALA A 278 -12.83 20.99 -5.36
N THR A 279 -12.19 19.88 -4.94
CA THR A 279 -12.39 19.24 -3.63
C THR A 279 -11.08 18.57 -3.21
N THR A 280 -10.74 18.70 -1.93
CA THR A 280 -9.57 18.05 -1.33
C THR A 280 -9.89 16.69 -0.72
N LYS A 281 -11.17 16.30 -0.71
CA LYS A 281 -11.63 15.04 -0.14
C LYS A 281 -11.38 13.89 -1.10
N VAL A 282 -10.32 13.14 -0.84
CA VAL A 282 -9.87 12.04 -1.68
C VAL A 282 -9.80 10.75 -0.87
N GLY A 283 -10.21 9.64 -1.48
CA GLY A 283 -10.07 8.32 -0.91
C GLY A 283 -11.10 7.95 0.16
N THR A 284 -10.88 6.80 0.77
CA THR A 284 -11.78 6.21 1.77
C THR A 284 -11.60 6.81 3.16
N ALA A 285 -10.45 7.43 3.45
CA ALA A 285 -9.99 7.67 4.81
C ALA A 285 -9.92 9.14 5.23
N GLY A 286 -10.32 10.10 4.43
CA GLY A 286 -10.32 11.47 4.95
C GLY A 286 -9.77 12.55 4.05
N ASP A 287 -9.50 13.67 4.66
CA ASP A 287 -9.07 14.89 4.00
C ASP A 287 -7.54 14.95 3.99
N ALA A 288 -6.93 15.00 2.80
CA ALA A 288 -5.50 15.22 2.64
C ALA A 288 -5.14 16.73 2.63
N GLU A 289 -5.97 17.58 3.25
CA GLU A 289 -5.78 19.03 3.26
C GLU A 289 -4.44 19.47 3.88
N TYR A 290 -3.85 18.66 4.76
CA TYR A 290 -2.54 18.94 5.32
C TYR A 290 -1.44 18.98 4.24
N LEU A 291 -1.59 18.30 3.12
CA LEU A 291 -0.67 18.31 1.99
C LEU A 291 -0.69 19.63 1.20
N LEU A 292 -1.66 20.54 1.47
CA LEU A 292 -1.69 21.88 0.92
C LEU A 292 -0.89 22.88 1.77
N ARG A 293 -0.33 22.48 2.90
CA ARG A 293 0.48 23.35 3.76
C ARG A 293 1.80 23.70 3.06
N GLU A 294 2.31 24.91 3.38
CA GLU A 294 3.59 25.42 2.86
C GLU A 294 4.71 24.37 3.08
N GLY A 295 5.43 24.08 2.01
CA GLY A 295 6.55 23.14 1.98
C GLY A 295 6.25 21.82 1.26
N TYR A 296 5.01 21.39 1.15
CA TYR A 296 4.69 20.25 0.29
C TYR A 296 4.84 20.60 -1.20
N HIS A 297 5.25 19.63 -1.99
CA HIS A 297 5.33 19.76 -3.44
C HIS A 297 3.94 19.81 -4.06
N SER A 298 3.80 20.57 -5.15
CA SER A 298 2.68 20.40 -6.08
C SER A 298 2.80 19.09 -6.87
N ARG A 299 1.70 18.64 -7.45
CA ARG A 299 1.73 17.45 -8.35
C ARG A 299 2.70 17.64 -9.52
N ALA A 300 2.76 18.85 -10.09
CA ALA A 300 3.67 19.15 -11.19
C ALA A 300 5.14 18.98 -10.78
N GLU A 301 5.53 19.44 -9.58
CA GLU A 301 6.89 19.27 -9.06
C GLU A 301 7.21 17.80 -8.77
N LEU A 302 6.26 17.01 -8.26
CA LEU A 302 6.43 15.56 -8.08
C LEU A 302 6.63 14.86 -9.42
N VAL A 303 5.83 15.17 -10.44
CA VAL A 303 5.94 14.58 -11.78
C VAL A 303 7.28 14.97 -12.42
N GLU A 304 7.69 16.25 -12.36
CA GLU A 304 8.97 16.69 -12.89
C GLU A 304 10.14 15.93 -12.24
N ARG A 305 10.10 15.76 -10.92
CA ARG A 305 11.13 15.04 -10.19
C ARG A 305 11.15 13.55 -10.56
N TYR A 306 9.98 12.92 -10.68
CA TYR A 306 9.85 11.54 -11.14
C TYR A 306 10.45 11.33 -12.52
N GLU A 307 10.12 12.20 -13.48
CA GLU A 307 10.67 12.15 -14.84
C GLU A 307 12.18 12.32 -14.87
N GLN A 308 12.72 13.22 -14.04
CA GLN A 308 14.16 13.41 -13.90
C GLN A 308 14.86 12.18 -13.32
N ALA A 309 14.26 11.53 -12.32
CA ALA A 309 14.85 10.39 -11.63
C ALA A 309 14.79 9.09 -12.48
N THR A 310 13.69 8.87 -13.19
CA THR A 310 13.47 7.64 -13.98
C THR A 310 13.90 7.75 -15.43
N GLY A 311 13.89 8.96 -15.99
CA GLY A 311 14.01 9.20 -17.45
C GLY A 311 12.73 8.87 -18.22
N TYR A 312 11.67 8.41 -17.57
CA TYR A 312 10.36 8.17 -18.18
C TYR A 312 9.59 9.48 -18.33
N ARG A 313 8.71 9.56 -19.33
CA ARG A 313 7.84 10.71 -19.53
C ARG A 313 6.43 10.34 -19.14
N PHE A 314 5.85 11.07 -18.17
CA PHE A 314 4.49 10.86 -17.70
C PHE A 314 3.50 11.48 -18.70
N GLU A 315 3.30 10.78 -19.79
CA GLU A 315 2.27 11.11 -20.75
C GLU A 315 0.92 10.53 -20.33
N ASN A 316 -0.19 11.06 -20.84
CA ASN A 316 -1.54 10.61 -20.51
C ASN A 316 -1.93 10.77 -19.03
N ASP A 317 -1.44 11.82 -18.34
CA ASP A 317 -1.77 12.17 -16.95
C ASP A 317 -3.27 12.01 -16.65
N ARG A 318 -4.13 12.53 -17.52
CA ARG A 318 -5.58 12.45 -17.35
C ARG A 318 -6.10 11.01 -17.25
N PHE A 319 -5.53 10.11 -18.07
CA PHE A 319 -5.90 8.71 -18.05
C PHE A 319 -5.54 8.06 -16.71
N TYR A 320 -4.30 8.20 -16.28
CA TYR A 320 -3.81 7.52 -15.07
C TYR A 320 -4.46 8.05 -13.80
N ARG A 321 -4.69 9.37 -13.70
CA ARG A 321 -5.42 9.95 -12.58
C ARG A 321 -6.90 9.57 -12.60
N ALA A 322 -7.55 9.56 -13.75
CA ALA A 322 -8.92 9.08 -13.88
C ALA A 322 -9.05 7.59 -13.51
N LEU A 323 -8.10 6.75 -13.96
CA LEU A 323 -8.03 5.33 -13.59
C LEU A 323 -7.86 5.15 -12.07
N ALA A 324 -7.07 6.00 -11.42
CA ALA A 324 -6.89 5.97 -9.97
C ALA A 324 -8.22 6.26 -9.24
N TYR A 325 -8.95 7.29 -9.65
CA TYR A 325 -10.28 7.58 -9.09
C TYR A 325 -11.30 6.48 -9.43
N TYR A 326 -11.22 5.87 -10.60
CA TYR A 326 -12.05 4.74 -10.97
C TYR A 326 -11.81 3.53 -10.06
N LYS A 327 -10.56 3.22 -9.78
CA LYS A 327 -10.16 2.20 -8.80
C LYS A 327 -10.67 2.52 -7.40
N LEU A 328 -10.45 3.76 -6.92
CA LEU A 328 -10.93 4.21 -5.62
C LEU A 328 -12.44 4.07 -5.47
N GLY A 329 -13.18 4.52 -6.49
CA GLY A 329 -14.63 4.38 -6.54
C GLY A 329 -15.08 2.92 -6.54
N GLY A 330 -14.38 2.04 -7.27
CA GLY A 330 -14.66 0.60 -7.28
C GLY A 330 -14.46 -0.06 -5.91
N ILE A 331 -13.40 0.33 -5.18
CA ILE A 331 -13.19 -0.11 -3.79
C ILE A 331 -14.32 0.42 -2.89
N GLY A 332 -14.67 1.69 -3.03
CA GLY A 332 -15.77 2.30 -2.27
C GLY A 332 -17.12 1.64 -2.54
N GLU A 333 -17.41 1.31 -3.80
CA GLU A 333 -18.66 0.65 -4.18
C GLU A 333 -18.77 -0.77 -3.60
N MET A 334 -17.64 -1.48 -3.53
CA MET A 334 -17.51 -2.77 -2.84
C MET A 334 -17.85 -2.66 -1.34
N PHE A 335 -17.33 -1.59 -0.69
CA PHE A 335 -17.62 -1.34 0.73
C PHE A 335 -19.09 -1.00 0.94
N PHE A 336 -19.68 -0.20 0.06
CA PHE A 336 -21.11 0.11 0.13
C PHE A 336 -21.98 -1.13 -0.08
N ARG A 337 -21.62 -2.02 -1.02
CA ARG A 337 -22.28 -3.33 -1.17
C ARG A 337 -22.25 -4.13 0.12
N ARG A 338 -21.08 -4.26 0.75
CA ARG A 338 -20.94 -5.00 2.03
C ARG A 338 -21.78 -4.40 3.14
N HIS A 339 -21.90 -3.06 3.18
CA HIS A 339 -22.80 -2.37 4.12
C HIS A 339 -24.25 -2.77 3.89
N LEU A 340 -24.75 -2.72 2.64
CA LEU A 340 -26.13 -3.06 2.31
C LEU A 340 -26.43 -4.54 2.58
N GLU A 341 -25.47 -5.43 2.42
CA GLU A 341 -25.60 -6.86 2.74
C GLU A 341 -25.53 -7.14 4.25
N GLY A 342 -25.22 -6.15 5.10
CA GLY A 342 -25.06 -6.31 6.54
C GLY A 342 -23.80 -7.08 6.95
N ASN A 343 -22.81 -7.13 6.08
CA ASN A 343 -21.56 -7.88 6.27
C ASN A 343 -20.38 -7.01 6.78
N ALA A 344 -20.68 -5.82 7.34
CA ALA A 344 -19.65 -4.89 7.77
C ALA A 344 -20.09 -4.06 8.98
N ASP A 345 -19.25 -4.00 10.00
CA ASP A 345 -19.36 -3.17 11.19
C ASP A 345 -18.44 -1.92 11.12
N ASP A 346 -18.14 -1.41 9.91
CA ASP A 346 -17.25 -0.27 9.72
C ASP A 346 -18.06 0.98 9.37
N ASP A 347 -17.94 2.02 10.19
CA ASP A 347 -18.65 3.30 10.04
C ASP A 347 -18.30 4.05 8.73
N HIS A 348 -17.21 3.69 8.05
CA HIS A 348 -16.80 4.27 6.78
C HIS A 348 -17.56 3.69 5.57
N TYR A 349 -18.17 2.53 5.68
CA TYR A 349 -18.83 1.88 4.55
C TYR A 349 -20.11 2.58 4.10
N PRO A 350 -20.99 3.07 5.01
CA PRO A 350 -22.17 3.85 4.60
C PRO A 350 -21.83 5.15 3.86
N ILE A 351 -20.70 5.79 4.18
CA ILE A 351 -20.29 7.07 3.59
C ILE A 351 -20.05 6.93 2.07
N MET A 352 -19.77 5.71 1.60
CA MET A 352 -19.51 5.43 0.19
C MET A 352 -20.74 5.62 -0.70
N GLU A 353 -21.95 5.67 -0.12
CA GLU A 353 -23.16 6.06 -0.86
C GLU A 353 -23.00 7.40 -1.57
N GLU A 354 -22.39 8.38 -0.89
CA GLU A 354 -22.18 9.74 -1.41
C GLU A 354 -20.78 9.89 -2.07
N ARG A 355 -19.75 9.27 -1.52
CA ARG A 355 -18.36 9.44 -1.99
C ARG A 355 -18.09 8.82 -3.35
N VAL A 356 -18.63 7.65 -3.66
CA VAL A 356 -18.36 7.02 -4.96
C VAL A 356 -18.89 7.85 -6.14
N PRO A 357 -20.12 8.39 -6.11
CA PRO A 357 -20.58 9.35 -7.13
C PRO A 357 -19.69 10.59 -7.25
N GLU A 358 -19.13 11.07 -6.14
CA GLU A 358 -18.22 12.22 -6.13
C GLU A 358 -16.87 11.88 -6.79
N MET A 359 -16.30 10.72 -6.48
CA MET A 359 -15.07 10.22 -7.11
C MET A 359 -15.24 10.07 -8.62
N ALA A 360 -16.35 9.49 -9.08
CA ALA A 360 -16.64 9.35 -10.50
C ALA A 360 -16.77 10.72 -11.19
N ARG A 361 -17.45 11.69 -10.59
CA ARG A 361 -17.53 13.07 -11.12
C ARG A 361 -16.15 13.74 -11.17
N ARG A 362 -15.32 13.53 -10.15
CA ARG A 362 -13.95 14.07 -10.14
C ARG A 362 -13.11 13.49 -11.28
N ALA A 363 -13.21 12.18 -11.52
CA ALA A 363 -12.54 11.56 -12.66
C ALA A 363 -12.98 12.16 -14.01
N LEU A 364 -14.29 12.42 -14.19
CA LEU A 364 -14.81 13.08 -15.40
C LEU A 364 -14.25 14.51 -15.54
N GLN A 365 -14.19 15.30 -14.48
CA GLN A 365 -13.55 16.62 -14.50
C GLN A 365 -12.09 16.55 -14.94
N ILE A 366 -11.33 15.56 -14.45
CA ILE A 366 -9.92 15.35 -14.85
C ILE A 366 -9.80 15.07 -16.34
N ILE A 367 -10.64 14.21 -16.91
CA ILE A 367 -10.59 13.92 -18.35
C ILE A 367 -11.01 15.11 -19.20
N ASP A 368 -11.86 16.00 -18.70
CA ASP A 368 -12.26 17.24 -19.36
C ASP A 368 -11.18 18.35 -19.22
N GLY A 369 -10.19 18.15 -18.36
CA GLY A 369 -9.09 19.10 -18.13
C GLY A 369 -9.38 20.12 -17.05
N GLU A 370 -10.26 19.81 -16.14
CA GLU A 370 -10.65 20.63 -14.99
C GLU A 370 -9.94 20.14 -13.70
N GLY A 371 -8.57 19.97 -13.70
CA GLY A 371 -7.93 19.54 -12.47
C GLY A 371 -6.51 19.08 -12.56
#